data_c2c98925181d1aff0c9199224c5e9775
#
_entry.id   c2c98925181d1aff0c9199224c5e9775
#
_cell.length_a   1.000
_cell.length_b   1.000
_cell.length_c   1.000
_cell.angle_alpha   90.00
_cell.angle_beta   90.00
_cell.angle_gamma   90.00
#
_symmetry.space_group_name_H-M   'P 1'
#
loop_
_entity.id
_entity.type
_entity.pdbx_description
1 polymer ?
#
loop_
_entity_poly.entity_id
_entity_poly.type
_entity_poly.pdbx_seq_one_letter_code
_entity_poly.pdbx_strand_id
1 'polypeptide(L)'
;MQRRAWLSRAGLGWLGLAIPLAGFWPASSRAGAQVEEPLADAVRTALSAAIHHRAPPVLEFADAPARQRFERWQAAMGERLVKRLPALQERQEFLQAVWYQSLRAGLEAALVLGLIQVESGFRKFAISRAGARGYMQVMPFW
;
A
#
# COMPACT_ATOMS: atom_id res chain seq x y z
N MET A 1 15.46 27.27 71.35
CA MET A 1 16.68 28.09 71.42
C MET A 1 16.95 28.56 70.00
N GLN A 2 16.65 29.83 69.76
CA GLN A 2 17.56 30.93 69.47
C GLN A 2 18.32 30.69 68.13
N ARG A 3 18.38 31.56 67.21
CA ARG A 3 18.14 33.00 66.96
C ARG A 3 18.55 33.31 65.50
N ARG A 4 17.74 34.14 64.86
CA ARG A 4 18.11 35.46 64.24
C ARG A 4 18.97 35.40 63.00
N ALA A 5 18.46 35.83 61.87
CA ALA A 5 18.26 37.17 61.33
C ALA A 5 19.53 37.85 60.80
N TRP A 6 19.49 38.41 59.59
CA TRP A 6 19.72 39.76 59.13
C TRP A 6 19.97 39.77 57.63
N LEU A 7 19.07 40.27 56.81
CA LEU A 7 19.10 41.55 56.11
C LEU A 7 20.38 41.99 55.44
N SER A 8 20.35 42.21 54.14
CA SER A 8 20.60 43.49 53.47
C SER A 8 20.52 43.31 51.94
N ARG A 9 19.55 43.88 51.34
CA ARG A 9 19.49 45.00 50.35
C ARG A 9 20.74 45.13 49.47
N ALA A 10 20.60 44.87 48.17
CA ALA A 10 21.12 45.72 47.10
C ALA A 10 20.32 45.41 45.84
N GLY A 11 19.57 46.37 45.35
CA GLY A 11 18.90 46.35 44.07
C GLY A 11 19.92 46.57 42.95
N LEU A 12 19.69 45.90 41.87
CA LEU A 12 20.25 46.31 40.56
C LEU A 12 19.26 45.89 39.49
N GLY A 13 18.92 46.86 38.68
CA GLY A 13 17.86 46.84 37.72
C GLY A 13 17.94 45.73 36.69
N TRP A 14 16.80 45.14 36.45
CA TRP A 14 16.58 44.28 35.30
C TRP A 14 16.15 45.17 34.11
N LEU A 15 17.10 45.47 33.25
CA LEU A 15 16.81 45.89 31.88
C LEU A 15 16.13 44.74 31.18
N GLY A 16 14.86 44.87 30.97
CA GLY A 16 14.05 43.94 30.22
C GLY A 16 14.48 43.88 28.74
N LEU A 17 15.21 42.87 28.36
CA LEU A 17 15.41 42.55 26.95
C LEU A 17 14.13 41.78 26.51
N ALA A 18 13.21 42.50 25.92
CA ALA A 18 12.05 41.89 25.22
C ALA A 18 12.61 41.20 23.96
N ILE A 19 12.81 39.89 24.03
CA ILE A 19 13.01 39.05 22.88
C ILE A 19 11.65 38.87 22.19
N PRO A 20 11.45 39.32 20.92
CA PRO A 20 10.25 38.99 20.22
C PRO A 20 10.26 37.47 19.96
N LEU A 21 9.33 36.76 20.56
CA LEU A 21 8.95 35.41 20.15
C LEU A 21 8.40 35.50 18.72
N ALA A 22 9.32 35.47 17.74
CA ALA A 22 8.95 35.21 16.36
C ALA A 22 8.29 33.83 16.33
N GLY A 23 6.98 33.82 16.17
CA GLY A 23 6.19 32.60 16.08
C GLY A 23 6.77 31.73 14.97
N PHE A 24 7.36 30.62 15.37
CA PHE A 24 7.63 29.49 14.48
C PHE A 24 6.28 28.89 14.09
N TRP A 25 5.64 29.46 13.08
CA TRP A 25 4.58 28.73 12.42
C TRP A 25 5.23 27.58 11.65
N PRO A 26 4.85 26.33 11.93
CA PRO A 26 5.28 25.24 11.09
C PRO A 26 4.77 25.55 9.68
N ALA A 27 5.69 25.83 8.76
CA ALA A 27 5.39 25.85 7.35
C ALA A 27 4.77 24.48 7.05
N SER A 28 3.47 24.44 6.77
CA SER A 28 2.81 23.26 6.27
C SER A 28 3.55 22.91 4.98
N SER A 29 4.45 21.94 5.05
CA SER A 29 5.02 21.32 3.88
C SER A 29 3.86 20.72 3.10
N ARG A 30 3.36 21.47 2.13
CA ARG A 30 2.56 20.91 1.04
C ARG A 30 3.50 19.93 0.37
N ALA A 31 3.43 18.67 0.77
CA ALA A 31 3.97 17.57 0.01
C ALA A 31 3.44 17.75 -1.42
N GLY A 32 4.36 17.95 -2.36
CA GLY A 32 4.13 18.53 -3.65
C GLY A 32 2.85 18.04 -4.30
N ALA A 33 2.01 18.98 -4.70
CA ALA A 33 1.09 18.76 -5.77
C ALA A 33 1.97 18.45 -7.00
N GLN A 34 2.26 17.17 -7.23
CA GLN A 34 2.84 16.74 -8.48
C GLN A 34 1.81 17.11 -9.54
N VAL A 35 2.15 18.08 -10.37
CA VAL A 35 1.41 18.36 -11.59
C VAL A 35 1.53 17.08 -12.41
N GLU A 36 0.47 16.26 -12.40
CA GLU A 36 0.43 15.04 -13.18
C GLU A 36 0.51 15.46 -14.65
N GLU A 37 1.57 15.04 -15.31
CA GLU A 37 1.74 15.34 -16.71
C GLU A 37 0.59 14.73 -17.51
N PRO A 38 0.02 15.45 -18.49
CA PRO A 38 -1.09 14.94 -19.34
C PRO A 38 -0.79 13.60 -20.00
N LEU A 39 0.51 13.31 -20.23
CA LEU A 39 0.99 12.04 -20.75
C LEU A 39 0.77 10.90 -19.76
N ALA A 40 0.97 11.14 -18.46
CA ALA A 40 0.75 10.13 -17.43
C ALA A 40 -0.72 9.70 -17.34
N ASP A 41 -1.65 10.62 -17.51
CA ASP A 41 -3.08 10.33 -17.55
C ASP A 41 -3.49 9.54 -18.80
N ALA A 42 -2.95 9.87 -19.94
CA ALA A 42 -3.18 9.13 -21.18
C ALA A 42 -2.66 7.69 -21.06
N VAL A 43 -1.47 7.50 -20.50
CA VAL A 43 -0.89 6.17 -20.25
C VAL A 43 -1.72 5.39 -19.24
N ARG A 44 -2.16 5.99 -18.14
CA ARG A 44 -3.04 5.33 -17.16
C ARG A 44 -4.35 4.90 -17.77
N THR A 45 -4.97 5.76 -18.57
CA THR A 45 -6.23 5.45 -19.25
C THR A 45 -6.06 4.30 -20.23
N ALA A 46 -5.00 4.32 -21.03
CA ALA A 46 -4.68 3.25 -21.97
C ALA A 46 -4.39 1.91 -21.26
N LEU A 47 -3.63 1.94 -20.16
CA LEU A 47 -3.36 0.77 -19.34
C LEU A 47 -4.63 0.23 -18.66
N SER A 48 -5.47 1.10 -18.14
CA SER A 48 -6.75 0.71 -17.54
C SER A 48 -7.67 0.06 -18.56
N ALA A 49 -7.78 0.63 -19.76
CA ALA A 49 -8.54 0.04 -20.84
C ALA A 49 -7.99 -1.32 -21.26
N ALA A 50 -6.67 -1.44 -21.38
CA ALA A 50 -6.01 -2.71 -21.71
C ALA A 50 -6.24 -3.79 -20.65
N ILE A 51 -6.31 -3.41 -19.37
CA ILE A 51 -6.60 -4.34 -18.26
C ILE A 51 -8.07 -4.78 -18.30
N HIS A 52 -9.00 -3.87 -18.57
CA HIS A 52 -10.43 -4.21 -18.64
C HIS A 52 -10.78 -5.14 -19.80
N HIS A 53 -10.01 -5.10 -20.89
CA HIS A 53 -10.25 -5.93 -22.07
C HIS A 53 -9.39 -7.20 -22.11
N ARG A 54 -8.54 -7.45 -21.13
CA ARG A 54 -7.74 -8.68 -21.09
C ARG A 54 -8.55 -9.84 -20.57
N ALA A 55 -8.71 -10.84 -21.44
CA ALA A 55 -9.03 -12.19 -21.01
C ALA A 55 -7.98 -12.67 -19.98
N PRO A 56 -8.34 -13.55 -19.03
CA PRO A 56 -7.37 -14.18 -18.15
C PRO A 56 -6.20 -14.73 -18.96
N PRO A 57 -4.95 -14.62 -18.47
CA PRO A 57 -3.79 -15.07 -19.21
C PRO A 57 -3.92 -16.57 -19.52
N VAL A 58 -3.71 -16.95 -20.76
CA VAL A 58 -3.63 -18.36 -21.12
C VAL A 58 -2.35 -18.94 -20.54
N LEU A 59 -2.49 -19.99 -19.73
CA LEU A 59 -1.34 -20.69 -19.16
C LEU A 59 -0.80 -21.71 -20.15
N GLU A 60 0.43 -21.51 -20.56
CA GLU A 60 1.20 -22.49 -21.29
C GLU A 60 2.11 -23.25 -20.31
N PHE A 61 2.11 -24.56 -20.39
CA PHE A 61 2.92 -25.42 -19.52
C PHE A 61 3.95 -26.14 -20.38
N ALA A 62 5.20 -26.16 -19.91
CA ALA A 62 6.29 -26.81 -20.59
C ALA A 62 6.08 -28.35 -20.71
N ASP A 63 5.39 -28.92 -19.72
CA ASP A 63 5.17 -30.37 -19.65
C ASP A 63 3.92 -30.73 -18.83
N ALA A 64 3.50 -31.98 -18.87
CA ALA A 64 2.38 -32.50 -18.09
C ALA A 64 2.60 -32.40 -16.57
N PRO A 65 3.78 -32.67 -15.99
CA PRO A 65 4.08 -32.45 -14.60
C PRO A 65 3.90 -30.99 -14.15
N ALA A 66 4.27 -30.01 -14.98
CA ALA A 66 4.08 -28.59 -14.68
C ALA A 66 2.58 -28.23 -14.58
N ARG A 67 1.78 -28.74 -15.52
CA ARG A 67 0.32 -28.60 -15.49
C ARG A 67 -0.27 -29.20 -14.22
N GLN A 68 0.09 -30.42 -13.86
CA GLN A 68 -0.40 -31.08 -12.66
C GLN A 68 -0.02 -30.34 -11.36
N ARG A 69 1.17 -29.72 -11.32
CA ARG A 69 1.56 -28.87 -10.18
C ARG A 69 0.63 -27.68 -10.03
N PHE A 70 0.33 -26.99 -11.13
CA PHE A 70 -0.62 -25.88 -11.15
C PHE A 70 -2.02 -26.34 -10.71
N GLU A 71 -2.57 -27.39 -11.30
CA GLU A 71 -3.93 -27.89 -10.99
C GLU A 71 -4.07 -28.26 -9.51
N ARG A 72 -3.09 -28.98 -8.94
CA ARG A 72 -3.08 -29.31 -7.51
C ARG A 72 -2.99 -28.06 -6.63
N TRP A 73 -2.13 -27.12 -7.00
CA TRP A 73 -2.02 -25.85 -6.28
C TRP A 73 -3.31 -25.03 -6.36
N GLN A 74 -3.89 -24.92 -7.55
CA GLN A 74 -5.14 -24.19 -7.76
C GLN A 74 -6.30 -24.79 -6.96
N ALA A 75 -6.44 -26.09 -6.94
CA ALA A 75 -7.44 -26.79 -6.15
C ALA A 75 -7.25 -26.50 -4.65
N ALA A 76 -6.03 -26.70 -4.12
CA ALA A 76 -5.74 -26.49 -2.71
C ALA A 76 -5.95 -25.03 -2.27
N MET A 77 -5.55 -24.07 -3.09
CA MET A 77 -5.76 -22.63 -2.78
C MET A 77 -7.22 -22.25 -3.00
N GLY A 78 -7.89 -22.83 -3.97
CA GLY A 78 -9.31 -22.66 -4.22
C GLY A 78 -10.15 -22.99 -2.98
N GLU A 79 -9.89 -24.13 -2.35
CA GLU A 79 -10.56 -24.53 -1.11
C GLU A 79 -10.33 -23.53 0.03
N ARG A 80 -9.12 -23.05 0.20
CA ARG A 80 -8.77 -22.06 1.24
C ARG A 80 -9.44 -20.70 1.04
N LEU A 81 -9.67 -20.32 -0.22
CA LEU A 81 -10.22 -19.01 -0.59
C LEU A 81 -11.75 -18.99 -0.74
N VAL A 82 -12.47 -20.11 -0.59
CA VAL A 82 -13.92 -20.18 -0.74
C VAL A 82 -14.66 -19.07 0.05
N LYS A 83 -14.25 -18.84 1.29
CA LYS A 83 -14.88 -17.82 2.15
C LYS A 83 -14.58 -16.38 1.73
N ARG A 84 -13.49 -16.15 1.02
CA ARG A 84 -13.05 -14.80 0.59
C ARG A 84 -13.49 -14.48 -0.83
N LEU A 85 -13.46 -15.49 -1.69
CA LEU A 85 -13.85 -15.43 -3.09
C LEU A 85 -14.87 -16.56 -3.36
N PRO A 86 -16.13 -16.38 -3.02
CA PRO A 86 -17.13 -17.46 -3.08
C PRO A 86 -17.47 -17.88 -4.52
N ALA A 87 -17.43 -16.95 -5.49
CA ALA A 87 -17.68 -17.26 -6.88
C ALA A 87 -16.55 -18.13 -7.46
N LEU A 88 -16.89 -19.33 -7.92
CA LEU A 88 -15.92 -20.31 -8.42
C LEU A 88 -15.09 -19.76 -9.57
N GLN A 89 -15.75 -19.17 -10.57
CA GLN A 89 -15.08 -18.65 -11.74
C GLN A 89 -14.12 -17.51 -11.37
N GLU A 90 -14.56 -16.53 -10.60
CA GLU A 90 -13.71 -15.42 -10.13
C GLU A 90 -12.49 -15.94 -9.36
N ARG A 91 -12.68 -16.95 -8.51
CA ARG A 91 -11.60 -17.56 -7.74
C ARG A 91 -10.59 -18.28 -8.63
N GLN A 92 -11.05 -19.00 -9.66
CA GLN A 92 -10.19 -19.68 -10.62
C GLN A 92 -9.40 -18.69 -11.46
N GLU A 93 -10.04 -17.66 -12.00
CA GLU A 93 -9.39 -16.60 -12.76
C GLU A 93 -8.36 -15.84 -11.92
N PHE A 94 -8.70 -15.52 -10.68
CA PHE A 94 -7.80 -14.89 -9.74
C PHE A 94 -6.55 -15.75 -9.47
N LEU A 95 -6.72 -17.02 -9.15
CA LEU A 95 -5.60 -17.93 -8.90
C LEU A 95 -4.74 -18.14 -10.14
N GLN A 96 -5.35 -18.23 -11.32
CA GLN A 96 -4.67 -18.31 -12.60
C GLN A 96 -3.79 -17.07 -12.85
N ALA A 97 -4.34 -15.89 -12.61
CA ALA A 97 -3.62 -14.63 -12.74
C ALA A 97 -2.45 -14.53 -11.74
N VAL A 98 -2.68 -14.90 -10.48
CA VAL A 98 -1.62 -14.93 -9.44
C VAL A 98 -0.50 -15.87 -9.86
N TRP A 99 -0.81 -17.09 -10.26
CA TRP A 99 0.20 -18.06 -10.73
C TRP A 99 1.03 -17.52 -11.89
N TYR A 100 0.35 -17.04 -12.93
CA TYR A 100 1.00 -16.51 -14.12
C TYR A 100 1.94 -15.34 -13.81
N GLN A 101 1.44 -14.35 -13.06
CA GLN A 101 2.24 -13.16 -12.75
C GLN A 101 3.39 -13.46 -11.78
N SER A 102 3.18 -14.38 -10.86
CA SER A 102 4.25 -14.84 -9.96
C SER A 102 5.39 -15.48 -10.72
N LEU A 103 5.10 -16.37 -11.66
CA LEU A 103 6.12 -16.98 -12.50
C LEU A 103 6.89 -15.94 -13.32
N ARG A 104 6.18 -14.98 -13.91
CA ARG A 104 6.82 -13.91 -14.69
C ARG A 104 7.73 -13.01 -13.84
N ALA A 105 7.37 -12.80 -12.59
CA ALA A 105 8.15 -11.99 -11.66
C ALA A 105 9.25 -12.77 -10.94
N GLY A 106 9.35 -14.08 -11.15
CA GLY A 106 10.28 -14.95 -10.41
C GLY A 106 9.92 -15.07 -8.92
N LEU A 107 8.64 -14.92 -8.58
CA LEU A 107 8.14 -14.98 -7.19
C LEU A 107 7.39 -16.30 -6.97
N GLU A 108 7.34 -16.73 -5.71
CA GLU A 108 6.44 -17.80 -5.32
C GLU A 108 4.99 -17.31 -5.21
N ALA A 109 4.07 -18.05 -5.83
CA ALA A 109 2.64 -17.72 -5.78
C ALA A 109 2.08 -17.68 -4.33
N ALA A 110 2.63 -18.48 -3.43
CA ALA A 110 2.26 -18.46 -2.02
C ALA A 110 2.63 -17.14 -1.33
N LEU A 111 3.79 -16.57 -1.66
CA LEU A 111 4.23 -15.27 -1.16
C LEU A 111 3.28 -14.17 -1.64
N VAL A 112 2.91 -14.18 -2.92
CA VAL A 112 1.98 -13.19 -3.51
C VAL A 112 0.60 -13.28 -2.87
N LEU A 113 0.09 -14.50 -2.62
CA LEU A 113 -1.18 -14.69 -1.89
C LEU A 113 -1.10 -14.18 -0.45
N GLY A 114 0.02 -14.41 0.25
CA GLY A 114 0.25 -13.89 1.59
C GLY A 114 0.25 -12.36 1.62
N LEU A 115 0.90 -11.73 0.66
CA LEU A 115 0.88 -10.26 0.51
C LEU A 115 -0.55 -9.74 0.29
N ILE A 116 -1.30 -10.32 -0.66
CA ILE A 116 -2.69 -9.95 -0.92
C ILE A 116 -3.58 -10.12 0.32
N GLN A 117 -3.34 -11.14 1.12
CA GLN A 117 -4.06 -11.33 2.37
C GLN A 117 -3.82 -10.20 3.35
N VAL A 118 -2.58 -9.74 3.50
CA VAL A 118 -2.21 -8.64 4.40
C VAL A 118 -2.75 -7.31 3.87
N GLU A 119 -2.58 -7.05 2.59
CA GLU A 119 -2.90 -5.75 1.98
C GLU A 119 -4.41 -5.51 1.89
N SER A 120 -5.17 -6.47 1.42
CA SER A 120 -6.60 -6.26 1.14
C SER A 120 -7.53 -7.29 1.77
N GLY A 121 -7.01 -8.40 2.28
CA GLY A 121 -7.80 -9.56 2.68
C GLY A 121 -8.60 -10.14 1.51
N PHE A 122 -8.04 -10.13 0.30
CA PHE A 122 -8.64 -10.58 -0.96
C PHE A 122 -9.83 -9.73 -1.44
N ARG A 123 -9.89 -8.45 -1.07
CA ARG A 123 -10.92 -7.53 -1.54
C ARG A 123 -10.49 -6.85 -2.83
N LYS A 124 -11.11 -7.22 -3.94
CA LYS A 124 -10.81 -6.69 -5.28
C LYS A 124 -10.85 -5.17 -5.38
N PHE A 125 -11.81 -4.55 -4.71
CA PHE A 125 -12.05 -3.11 -4.75
C PHE A 125 -11.69 -2.41 -3.45
N ALA A 126 -10.73 -2.96 -2.69
CA ALA A 126 -10.24 -2.31 -1.48
C ALA A 126 -9.63 -0.94 -1.81
N ILE A 127 -9.94 0.05 -0.98
CA ILE A 127 -9.33 1.39 -1.02
C ILE A 127 -8.89 1.72 0.40
N SER A 128 -7.61 2.06 0.59
CA SER A 128 -7.08 2.49 1.88
C SER A 128 -7.34 3.99 2.13
N ARG A 129 -7.11 4.43 3.36
CA ARG A 129 -7.19 5.87 3.70
C ARG A 129 -6.18 6.71 2.92
N ALA A 130 -5.05 6.13 2.54
CA ALA A 130 -4.01 6.78 1.73
C ALA A 130 -4.30 6.74 0.22
N GLY A 131 -5.38 6.09 -0.22
CA GLY A 131 -5.77 5.98 -1.62
C GLY A 131 -5.20 4.76 -2.35
N ALA A 132 -4.50 3.86 -1.67
CA ALA A 132 -4.05 2.59 -2.26
C ALA A 132 -5.23 1.71 -2.67
N ARG A 133 -5.13 0.98 -3.78
CA ARG A 133 -6.27 0.31 -4.42
C ARG A 133 -6.02 -1.16 -4.75
N GLY A 134 -7.10 -1.92 -4.71
CA GLY A 134 -7.18 -3.29 -5.20
C GLY A 134 -6.50 -4.33 -4.31
N TYR A 135 -6.30 -5.52 -4.86
CA TYR A 135 -5.78 -6.67 -4.14
C TYR A 135 -4.43 -6.40 -3.44
N MET A 136 -3.52 -5.70 -4.11
CA MET A 136 -2.16 -5.44 -3.64
C MET A 136 -1.95 -4.01 -3.11
N GLN A 137 -3.03 -3.24 -2.95
CA GLN A 137 -3.01 -1.88 -2.41
C GLN A 137 -1.95 -0.98 -3.08
N VAL A 138 -1.97 -0.99 -4.41
CA VAL A 138 -1.06 -0.16 -5.20
C VAL A 138 -1.54 1.28 -5.21
N MET A 139 -0.62 2.21 -5.05
CA MET A 139 -0.93 3.64 -5.12
C MET A 139 -1.16 4.08 -6.57
N PRO A 140 -2.12 5.00 -6.84
CA PRO A 140 -2.48 5.37 -8.22
C PRO A 140 -1.39 6.07 -9.01
N PHE A 141 -0.31 6.49 -8.37
CA PHE A 141 0.81 7.20 -9.00
C PHE A 141 1.99 6.28 -9.39
N TRP A 142 1.83 4.96 -9.26
CA TRP A 142 2.78 3.96 -9.76
C TRP A 142 2.45 3.53 -11.17
#